data_ba70abd92b3ce33fdb3b736803d89d3d
#
_entry.id   ba70abd92b3ce33fdb3b736803d89d3d
#
_cell.length_a   1.000
_cell.length_b   1.000
_cell.length_c   1.000
_cell.angle_alpha   90.00
_cell.angle_beta   90.00
_cell.angle_gamma   90.00
#
_symmetry.space_group_name_H-M   'P 1'
#
loop_
_entity.id
_entity.type
_entity.pdbx_description
1 polymer ?
#
loop_
_entity_poly.entity_id
_entity_poly.type
_entity_poly.pdbx_seq_one_letter_code
_entity_poly.pdbx_strand_id
1 'polypeptide(L)'
;MFDRISRDIIKKFQWPMGGLDRFSNRPCVYRIAKELTIHPQVVRNRLSELFDSGFINAIKFYANDGFMPWVRYNILMNQSREIMDAIVNDFESLPFVERVIIGTLRSKVYEDSGKIGITEKDFGIVSAIAFNDDDLKRKMKLLPQCLKLDENIIEIMKGNARKSDPISGLELSIVNGLLQQDPLKANLTKLSEDLSIPLRTLRRKVDNLIHNGVIYEEVSFNADRAPGTIIVYIIMLSSYNKYLPRILQDKFLENRMLLYKNLSRFSFFIMHAANFAEVDEIEEGFREINPHHWVAHRGGSYNNPYIKYSNSQGDT
;
A
#
# COMPACT_ATOMS: atom_id res chain seq x y z
N MET A 1 1.07 -15.00 -17.75
CA MET A 1 0.68 -15.86 -16.59
C MET A 1 1.42 -15.36 -15.36
N PHE A 2 0.72 -15.19 -14.25
CA PHE A 2 1.31 -14.78 -12.97
C PHE A 2 2.05 -15.97 -12.36
N ASP A 3 3.34 -16.10 -12.66
CA ASP A 3 4.16 -17.22 -12.28
C ASP A 3 4.91 -16.99 -10.95
N ARG A 4 5.62 -18.01 -10.48
CA ARG A 4 6.40 -17.94 -9.24
C ARG A 4 7.44 -16.82 -9.28
N ILE A 5 8.11 -16.60 -10.40
CA ILE A 5 9.15 -15.58 -10.54
C ILE A 5 8.54 -14.18 -10.41
N SER A 6 7.39 -13.92 -11.09
CA SER A 6 6.66 -12.65 -10.99
C SER A 6 6.24 -12.36 -9.55
N ARG A 7 5.71 -13.37 -8.83
CA ARG A 7 5.36 -13.26 -7.42
C ARG A 7 6.57 -12.95 -6.54
N ASP A 8 7.67 -13.67 -6.74
CA ASP A 8 8.88 -13.49 -5.95
C ASP A 8 9.52 -12.11 -6.20
N ILE A 9 9.44 -11.58 -7.44
CA ILE A 9 9.83 -10.21 -7.78
C ILE A 9 8.96 -9.20 -7.01
N ILE A 10 7.62 -9.37 -7.03
CA ILE A 10 6.70 -8.48 -6.32
C ILE A 10 7.00 -8.46 -4.82
N LYS A 11 7.23 -9.62 -4.20
CA LYS A 11 7.56 -9.72 -2.78
C LYS A 11 8.81 -8.92 -2.39
N LYS A 12 9.71 -8.64 -3.34
CA LYS A 12 10.94 -7.87 -3.08
C LYS A 12 10.74 -6.35 -3.02
N PHE A 13 9.58 -5.86 -3.43
CA PHE A 13 9.18 -4.45 -3.26
C PHE A 13 8.43 -4.21 -1.95
N GLN A 14 8.26 -5.24 -1.13
CA GLN A 14 7.52 -5.11 0.11
C GLN A 14 8.47 -4.78 1.26
N TRP A 15 7.91 -4.15 2.28
CA TRP A 15 8.57 -3.98 3.54
C TRP A 15 9.13 -5.32 4.05
N PRO A 16 10.42 -5.48 4.21
CA PRO A 16 10.96 -6.72 4.73
C PRO A 16 10.54 -6.89 6.20
N MET A 17 9.83 -7.95 6.48
CA MET A 17 9.62 -8.39 7.84
C MET A 17 10.96 -8.93 8.37
N GLY A 18 11.77 -8.07 8.96
CA GLY A 18 12.93 -8.51 9.71
C GLY A 18 14.32 -8.12 9.22
N GLY A 19 14.47 -7.11 8.39
CA GLY A 19 15.81 -6.60 8.08
C GLY A 19 15.88 -5.94 6.72
N LEU A 20 16.26 -4.69 6.76
CA LEU A 20 16.52 -3.90 5.58
C LEU A 20 17.88 -4.29 5.02
N ASP A 21 17.89 -5.07 3.95
CA ASP A 21 19.08 -5.17 3.14
C ASP A 21 19.34 -3.83 2.46
N ARG A 22 20.59 -3.39 2.55
CA ARG A 22 21.05 -2.07 2.14
C ARG A 22 20.56 -1.72 0.74
N PHE A 23 19.96 -0.55 0.61
CA PHE A 23 19.78 0.10 -0.68
C PHE A 23 21.16 0.22 -1.32
N SER A 24 21.47 -0.70 -2.20
CA SER A 24 22.67 -0.57 -3.00
C SER A 24 22.39 0.53 -4.01
N ASN A 25 23.40 1.34 -4.37
CA ASN A 25 23.34 2.34 -5.46
C ASN A 25 22.97 1.74 -6.83
N ARG A 26 22.44 0.52 -6.85
CA ARG A 26 22.02 -0.20 -8.04
C ARG A 26 20.54 -0.01 -8.24
N PRO A 27 20.08 0.14 -9.49
CA PRO A 27 18.66 0.10 -9.81
C PRO A 27 17.99 -1.06 -9.09
N CYS A 28 16.76 -0.87 -8.61
CA CYS A 28 15.97 -1.86 -7.90
C CYS A 28 15.96 -3.23 -8.61
N VAL A 29 15.91 -3.22 -9.96
CA VAL A 29 16.03 -4.41 -10.80
C VAL A 29 17.28 -5.26 -10.50
N TYR A 30 18.44 -4.62 -10.34
CA TYR A 30 19.70 -5.35 -10.08
C TYR A 30 19.75 -5.94 -8.66
N ARG A 31 19.15 -5.23 -7.68
CA ARG A 31 19.02 -5.74 -6.31
C ARG A 31 18.13 -6.99 -6.32
N ILE A 32 16.94 -6.90 -6.90
CA ILE A 32 16.00 -8.02 -7.00
C ILE A 32 16.64 -9.20 -7.72
N ALA A 33 17.29 -8.96 -8.85
CA ALA A 33 17.97 -9.99 -9.63
C ALA A 33 19.02 -10.73 -8.80
N LYS A 34 19.81 -9.98 -8.03
CA LYS A 34 20.83 -10.54 -7.13
C LYS A 34 20.20 -11.38 -6.01
N GLU A 35 19.17 -10.87 -5.36
CA GLU A 35 18.48 -11.56 -4.26
C GLU A 35 17.78 -12.84 -4.71
N LEU A 36 17.19 -12.83 -5.91
CA LEU A 36 16.52 -14.00 -6.50
C LEU A 36 17.47 -14.93 -7.27
N THR A 37 18.75 -14.57 -7.40
CA THR A 37 19.74 -15.31 -8.18
C THR A 37 19.31 -15.53 -9.64
N ILE A 38 18.72 -14.50 -10.26
CA ILE A 38 18.27 -14.49 -11.65
C ILE A 38 18.94 -13.36 -12.43
N HIS A 39 18.90 -13.45 -13.77
CA HIS A 39 19.46 -12.38 -14.61
C HIS A 39 18.61 -11.11 -14.55
N PRO A 40 19.20 -9.88 -14.47
CA PRO A 40 18.47 -8.62 -14.42
C PRO A 40 17.46 -8.43 -15.56
N GLN A 41 17.74 -8.97 -16.74
CA GLN A 41 16.82 -8.89 -17.88
C GLN A 41 15.51 -9.66 -17.62
N VAL A 42 15.57 -10.78 -16.88
CA VAL A 42 14.36 -11.53 -16.50
C VAL A 42 13.48 -10.66 -15.58
N VAL A 43 14.07 -9.95 -14.62
CA VAL A 43 13.33 -9.02 -13.75
C VAL A 43 12.68 -7.91 -14.57
N ARG A 44 13.42 -7.29 -15.51
CA ARG A 44 12.88 -6.24 -16.39
C ARG A 44 11.71 -6.72 -17.23
N ASN A 45 11.87 -7.88 -17.88
CA ASN A 45 10.83 -8.44 -18.73
C ASN A 45 9.55 -8.74 -17.93
N ARG A 46 9.70 -9.35 -16.74
CA ARG A 46 8.55 -9.66 -15.87
C ARG A 46 7.86 -8.39 -15.34
N LEU A 47 8.62 -7.38 -14.95
CA LEU A 47 8.05 -6.09 -14.55
C LEU A 47 7.33 -5.42 -15.71
N SER A 48 7.91 -5.43 -16.93
CA SER A 48 7.25 -4.88 -18.12
C SER A 48 5.93 -5.61 -18.39
N GLU A 49 5.91 -6.94 -18.40
CA GLU A 49 4.69 -7.74 -18.57
C GLU A 49 3.60 -7.40 -17.53
N LEU A 50 3.99 -7.18 -16.27
CA LEU A 50 3.06 -6.82 -15.19
C LEU A 50 2.53 -5.39 -15.31
N PHE A 51 3.35 -4.44 -15.79
CA PHE A 51 2.92 -3.08 -16.11
C PHE A 51 2.05 -3.04 -17.35
N ASP A 52 2.46 -3.73 -18.43
CA ASP A 52 1.74 -3.74 -19.72
C ASP A 52 0.37 -4.39 -19.58
N SER A 53 0.22 -5.38 -18.71
CA SER A 53 -1.07 -5.96 -18.36
C SER A 53 -1.95 -5.02 -17.54
N GLY A 54 -1.37 -3.95 -16.99
CA GLY A 54 -2.02 -3.04 -16.04
C GLY A 54 -2.22 -3.63 -14.65
N PHE A 55 -1.64 -4.80 -14.35
CA PHE A 55 -1.70 -5.40 -13.02
C PHE A 55 -0.92 -4.59 -11.98
N ILE A 56 0.29 -4.14 -12.33
CA ILE A 56 1.03 -3.16 -11.52
C ILE A 56 0.72 -1.76 -12.06
N ASN A 57 0.12 -0.91 -11.24
CA ASN A 57 -0.14 0.48 -11.58
C ASN A 57 1.09 1.36 -11.36
N ALA A 58 1.77 1.14 -10.26
CA ALA A 58 2.95 1.92 -9.89
C ALA A 58 3.82 1.16 -8.88
N ILE A 59 5.10 1.53 -8.83
CA ILE A 59 6.00 1.27 -7.71
C ILE A 59 6.38 2.64 -7.17
N LYS A 60 6.23 2.84 -5.86
CA LYS A 60 6.49 4.14 -5.21
C LYS A 60 7.31 3.99 -3.95
N PHE A 61 8.02 5.06 -3.60
CA PHE A 61 8.54 5.22 -2.25
C PHE A 61 7.41 5.63 -1.31
N TYR A 62 7.45 5.06 -0.12
CA TYR A 62 6.59 5.42 0.99
C TYR A 62 7.43 5.77 2.21
N ALA A 63 6.93 6.71 2.99
CA ALA A 63 7.52 7.05 4.27
C ALA A 63 6.81 6.34 5.42
N ASN A 64 7.58 5.95 6.42
CA ASN A 64 7.06 5.39 7.65
C ASN A 64 6.55 6.54 8.54
N ASP A 65 5.26 6.52 8.84
CA ASP A 65 4.55 7.56 9.60
C ASP A 65 5.21 7.86 10.95
N GLY A 66 5.84 6.85 11.58
CA GLY A 66 6.52 7.01 12.86
C GLY A 66 7.68 8.01 12.87
N PHE A 67 8.21 8.38 11.69
CA PHE A 67 9.32 9.33 11.52
C PHE A 67 8.92 10.65 10.90
N MET A 68 7.68 10.75 10.38
CA MET A 68 7.23 11.92 9.64
C MET A 68 6.59 12.97 10.55
N PRO A 69 6.64 14.26 10.19
CA PRO A 69 5.92 15.31 10.91
C PRO A 69 4.41 15.24 10.73
N TRP A 70 3.95 14.48 9.74
CA TRP A 70 2.54 14.24 9.44
C TRP A 70 2.14 12.80 9.80
N VAL A 71 0.83 12.55 9.85
CA VAL A 71 0.24 11.24 10.13
C VAL A 71 -0.61 10.82 8.94
N ARG A 72 -0.52 9.56 8.56
CA ARG A 72 -1.42 8.97 7.58
C ARG A 72 -2.70 8.49 8.28
N TYR A 73 -3.82 8.87 7.71
CA TYR A 73 -5.14 8.41 8.12
C TYR A 73 -5.71 7.53 6.99
N ASN A 74 -6.14 6.33 7.35
CA ASN A 74 -6.84 5.46 6.42
C ASN A 74 -8.33 5.48 6.78
N ILE A 75 -9.16 6.00 5.88
CA ILE A 75 -10.59 6.17 6.05
C ILE A 75 -11.27 5.02 5.33
N LEU A 76 -11.82 4.08 6.08
CA LEU A 76 -12.59 2.96 5.54
C LEU A 76 -14.03 3.40 5.33
N MET A 77 -14.54 3.20 4.13
CA MET A 77 -15.83 3.69 3.68
C MET A 77 -16.66 2.60 3.01
N ASN A 78 -17.96 2.59 3.30
CA ASN A 78 -18.94 1.80 2.56
C ASN A 78 -19.50 2.66 1.42
N GLN A 79 -18.89 2.60 0.24
CA GLN A 79 -19.22 3.45 -0.90
C GLN A 79 -19.17 2.68 -2.20
N SER A 80 -20.02 3.08 -3.15
CA SER A 80 -19.98 2.51 -4.50
C SER A 80 -18.67 2.83 -5.21
N ARG A 81 -18.32 1.99 -6.15
CA ARG A 81 -17.11 2.14 -6.96
C ARG A 81 -17.09 3.47 -7.71
N GLU A 82 -18.23 3.87 -8.30
CA GLU A 82 -18.33 5.12 -9.06
C GLU A 82 -17.99 6.35 -8.20
N ILE A 83 -18.42 6.34 -6.93
CA ILE A 83 -18.13 7.44 -6.00
C ILE A 83 -16.65 7.43 -5.62
N MET A 84 -16.06 6.26 -5.40
CA MET A 84 -14.63 6.16 -5.10
C MET A 84 -13.76 6.54 -6.30
N ASP A 85 -14.20 6.19 -7.53
CA ASP A 85 -13.54 6.61 -8.77
C ASP A 85 -13.59 8.14 -8.94
N ALA A 86 -14.61 8.83 -8.42
CA ALA A 86 -14.67 10.29 -8.43
C ALA A 86 -13.49 10.91 -7.63
N ILE A 87 -13.09 10.31 -6.49
CA ILE A 87 -11.90 10.79 -5.75
C ILE A 87 -10.63 10.58 -6.58
N VAL A 88 -10.53 9.44 -7.25
CA VAL A 88 -9.34 9.12 -8.09
C VAL A 88 -9.23 10.12 -9.25
N ASN A 89 -10.36 10.46 -9.87
CA ASN A 89 -10.40 11.42 -10.97
C ASN A 89 -10.13 12.87 -10.53
N ASP A 90 -10.34 13.18 -9.24
CA ASP A 90 -10.13 14.52 -8.68
C ASP A 90 -8.85 14.65 -7.85
N PHE A 91 -7.89 13.76 -8.01
CA PHE A 91 -6.63 13.74 -7.26
C PHE A 91 -5.86 15.08 -7.30
N GLU A 92 -5.94 15.82 -8.41
CA GLU A 92 -5.27 17.12 -8.54
C GLU A 92 -5.80 18.13 -7.51
N SER A 93 -7.12 18.13 -7.25
CA SER A 93 -7.75 18.99 -6.24
C SER A 93 -7.57 18.46 -4.81
N LEU A 94 -7.09 17.22 -4.65
CA LEU A 94 -6.97 16.53 -3.38
C LEU A 94 -5.50 16.18 -3.05
N PRO A 95 -4.59 17.16 -2.96
CA PRO A 95 -3.15 16.91 -2.80
C PRO A 95 -2.78 16.32 -1.43
N PHE A 96 -3.72 16.13 -0.53
CA PHE A 96 -3.54 15.46 0.76
C PHE A 96 -3.99 13.99 0.74
N VAL A 97 -4.71 13.55 -0.28
CA VAL A 97 -5.04 12.15 -0.49
C VAL A 97 -3.85 11.47 -1.15
N GLU A 98 -3.26 10.51 -0.46
CA GLU A 98 -2.09 9.78 -0.96
C GLU A 98 -2.51 8.62 -1.87
N ARG A 99 -3.55 7.89 -1.45
CA ARG A 99 -3.99 6.67 -2.13
C ARG A 99 -5.49 6.43 -1.93
N VAL A 100 -6.09 5.82 -2.91
CA VAL A 100 -7.42 5.22 -2.82
C VAL A 100 -7.32 3.74 -3.14
N ILE A 101 -7.88 2.89 -2.29
CA ILE A 101 -8.07 1.46 -2.54
C ILE A 101 -9.56 1.24 -2.70
N ILE A 102 -9.95 0.61 -3.80
CA ILE A 102 -11.34 0.27 -4.11
C ILE A 102 -11.45 -1.24 -4.16
N GLY A 103 -12.49 -1.79 -3.58
CA GLY A 103 -12.72 -3.23 -3.62
C GLY A 103 -14.19 -3.58 -3.39
N THR A 104 -14.52 -4.83 -3.58
CA THR A 104 -15.85 -5.37 -3.34
C THR A 104 -15.76 -6.39 -2.21
N LEU A 105 -16.40 -6.09 -1.07
CA LEU A 105 -16.53 -7.03 0.05
C LEU A 105 -17.49 -8.14 -0.32
N ARG A 106 -17.06 -9.36 -0.09
CA ARG A 106 -17.88 -10.55 -0.25
C ARG A 106 -18.23 -11.08 1.13
N SER A 107 -19.52 -11.19 1.43
CA SER A 107 -20.01 -11.78 2.67
C SER A 107 -20.88 -12.98 2.35
N LYS A 108 -20.59 -14.10 3.01
CA LYS A 108 -21.48 -15.28 2.99
C LYS A 108 -22.60 -15.05 3.99
N VAL A 109 -23.83 -14.98 3.50
CA VAL A 109 -25.04 -14.88 4.33
C VAL A 109 -25.68 -16.26 4.38
N TYR A 110 -25.86 -16.80 5.59
CA TYR A 110 -26.62 -18.03 5.77
C TYR A 110 -28.11 -17.68 5.81
N GLU A 111 -28.85 -18.11 4.78
CA GLU A 111 -30.28 -17.97 4.75
C GLU A 111 -30.93 -19.03 5.66
N ASP A 112 -32.12 -18.74 6.20
CA ASP A 112 -32.91 -19.70 7.04
C ASP A 112 -33.23 -21.00 6.29
N SER A 113 -33.15 -20.99 4.97
CA SER A 113 -33.31 -22.15 4.09
C SER A 113 -32.12 -23.11 4.07
N GLY A 114 -31.03 -22.80 4.77
CA GLY A 114 -29.77 -23.55 4.73
C GLY A 114 -28.96 -23.29 3.46
N LYS A 115 -29.41 -22.39 2.60
CA LYS A 115 -28.62 -21.93 1.42
C LYS A 115 -27.64 -20.84 1.83
N ILE A 116 -26.46 -20.88 1.22
CA ILE A 116 -25.47 -19.84 1.37
C ILE A 116 -25.71 -18.80 0.30
N GLY A 117 -26.24 -17.64 0.70
CA GLY A 117 -26.28 -16.44 -0.14
C GLY A 117 -24.93 -15.73 -0.11
N ILE A 118 -24.54 -15.15 -1.22
CA ILE A 118 -23.37 -14.27 -1.31
C ILE A 118 -23.87 -12.85 -1.52
N THR A 119 -23.52 -11.97 -0.61
CA THR A 119 -23.74 -10.53 -0.77
C THR A 119 -22.42 -9.86 -1.09
N GLU A 120 -22.46 -8.95 -2.06
CA GLU A 120 -21.32 -8.12 -2.45
C GLU A 120 -21.64 -6.66 -2.14
N LYS A 121 -20.71 -5.96 -1.50
CA LYS A 121 -20.78 -4.51 -1.24
C LYS A 121 -19.45 -3.88 -1.60
N ASP A 122 -19.52 -2.78 -2.31
CA ASP A 122 -18.34 -2.00 -2.58
C ASP A 122 -17.84 -1.30 -1.30
N PHE A 123 -16.53 -1.19 -1.22
CA PHE A 123 -15.88 -0.43 -0.16
C PHE A 123 -14.70 0.35 -0.73
N GLY A 124 -14.29 1.37 0.00
CA GLY A 124 -13.08 2.12 -0.31
C GLY A 124 -12.25 2.40 0.93
N ILE A 125 -10.94 2.50 0.75
CA ILE A 125 -10.03 3.06 1.74
C ILE A 125 -9.37 4.28 1.12
N VAL A 126 -9.60 5.44 1.73
CA VAL A 126 -8.90 6.68 1.38
C VAL A 126 -7.76 6.89 2.36
N SER A 127 -6.53 6.84 1.87
CA SER A 127 -5.35 7.18 2.66
C SER A 127 -5.06 8.67 2.51
N ALA A 128 -5.24 9.42 3.59
CA ALA A 128 -5.03 10.87 3.64
C ALA A 128 -3.90 11.23 4.61
N ILE A 129 -3.20 12.31 4.31
CA ILE A 129 -2.10 12.85 5.13
C ILE A 129 -2.58 14.12 5.82
N ALA A 130 -2.41 14.16 7.16
CA ALA A 130 -2.72 15.32 7.96
C ALA A 130 -1.73 15.45 9.13
N PHE A 131 -1.57 16.68 9.65
CA PHE A 131 -0.66 16.93 10.77
C PHE A 131 -1.26 16.54 12.12
N ASN A 132 -2.57 16.60 12.23
CA ASN A 132 -3.36 16.24 13.41
C ASN A 132 -4.81 15.97 13.00
N ASP A 133 -5.63 15.60 13.98
CA ASP A 133 -7.03 15.24 13.79
C ASP A 133 -7.88 16.45 13.29
N ASP A 134 -7.55 17.68 13.70
CA ASP A 134 -8.28 18.88 13.25
C ASP A 134 -7.91 19.25 11.81
N ASP A 135 -6.67 19.06 11.43
CA ASP A 135 -6.23 19.19 10.03
C ASP A 135 -6.93 18.14 9.14
N LEU A 136 -7.04 16.89 9.62
CA LEU A 136 -7.80 15.87 8.92
C LEU A 136 -9.26 16.29 8.72
N LYS A 137 -9.96 16.71 9.78
CA LYS A 137 -11.36 17.15 9.70
C LYS A 137 -11.56 18.28 8.69
N ARG A 138 -10.62 19.23 8.62
CA ARG A 138 -10.62 20.32 7.66
C ARG A 138 -10.46 19.80 6.22
N LYS A 139 -9.50 18.90 6.01
CA LYS A 139 -9.21 18.27 4.71
C LYS A 139 -10.36 17.38 4.23
N MET A 140 -11.00 16.66 5.12
CA MET A 140 -12.15 15.83 4.78
C MET A 140 -13.32 16.63 4.20
N LYS A 141 -13.48 17.90 4.56
CA LYS A 141 -14.50 18.79 3.96
C LYS A 141 -14.24 19.11 2.49
N LEU A 142 -13.03 18.89 2.01
CA LEU A 142 -12.64 19.08 0.61
C LEU A 142 -12.96 17.84 -0.25
N LEU A 143 -13.21 16.69 0.39
CA LEU A 143 -13.63 15.50 -0.34
C LEU A 143 -15.01 15.72 -1.00
N PRO A 144 -15.28 15.07 -2.14
CA PRO A 144 -16.55 15.24 -2.85
C PRO A 144 -17.78 15.06 -1.94
N GLN A 145 -18.74 15.97 -2.00
CA GLN A 145 -19.94 15.92 -1.16
C GLN A 145 -20.79 14.66 -1.41
N CYS A 146 -20.70 14.07 -2.62
CA CYS A 146 -21.38 12.82 -2.94
C CYS A 146 -20.97 11.64 -2.03
N LEU A 147 -19.83 11.75 -1.33
CA LEU A 147 -19.36 10.71 -0.41
C LEU A 147 -20.23 10.56 0.84
N LYS A 148 -21.05 11.59 1.20
CA LYS A 148 -21.87 11.56 2.42
C LYS A 148 -21.07 10.99 3.61
N LEU A 149 -19.94 11.61 3.92
CA LEU A 149 -18.93 11.08 4.84
C LEU A 149 -19.52 10.63 6.17
N ASP A 150 -20.44 11.43 6.74
CA ASP A 150 -21.04 11.15 8.05
C ASP A 150 -21.87 9.86 8.06
N GLU A 151 -22.41 9.43 6.90
CA GLU A 151 -23.23 8.22 6.78
C GLU A 151 -22.43 6.97 6.38
N ASN A 152 -21.31 7.15 5.67
CA ASN A 152 -20.61 6.06 4.97
C ASN A 152 -19.24 5.72 5.53
N ILE A 153 -18.70 6.53 6.46
CA ILE A 153 -17.45 6.18 7.15
C ILE A 153 -17.73 5.03 8.11
N ILE A 154 -17.03 3.91 7.88
CA ILE A 154 -17.04 2.78 8.79
C ILE A 154 -16.06 3.04 9.92
N GLU A 155 -14.84 3.47 9.57
CA GLU A 155 -13.78 3.73 10.54
C GLU A 155 -12.71 4.67 9.98
N ILE A 156 -12.14 5.48 10.87
CA ILE A 156 -10.95 6.30 10.61
C ILE A 156 -9.78 5.71 11.40
N MET A 157 -8.81 5.19 10.67
CA MET A 157 -7.62 4.57 11.24
C MET A 157 -6.45 5.55 11.18
N LYS A 158 -5.98 5.96 12.34
CA LYS A 158 -4.77 6.76 12.47
C LYS A 158 -3.54 5.87 12.31
N GLY A 159 -2.59 6.27 11.48
CA GLY A 159 -1.28 5.61 11.35
C GLY A 159 -0.53 5.52 12.68
N ASN A 160 0.56 4.77 12.69
CA ASN A 160 1.33 4.54 13.92
C ASN A 160 1.69 5.85 14.61
N ALA A 161 1.46 5.91 15.92
CA ALA A 161 1.94 7.00 16.73
C ALA A 161 3.47 7.13 16.59
N ARG A 162 3.98 8.35 16.64
CA ARG A 162 5.42 8.65 16.59
C ARG A 162 6.17 7.78 17.59
N LYS A 163 7.10 6.96 17.10
CA LYS A 163 7.98 6.14 17.95
C LYS A 163 9.28 6.86 18.30
N SER A 164 9.58 7.94 17.59
CA SER A 164 10.79 8.75 17.75
C SER A 164 10.49 10.20 17.39
N ASP A 165 11.44 11.09 17.65
CA ASP A 165 11.38 12.45 17.11
C ASP A 165 11.30 12.40 15.60
N PRO A 166 10.39 13.17 14.98
CA PRO A 166 10.26 13.18 13.53
C PRO A 166 11.56 13.68 12.91
N ILE A 167 11.93 13.10 11.75
CA ILE A 167 13.03 13.63 10.97
C ILE A 167 12.72 15.07 10.56
N SER A 168 13.74 15.88 10.41
CA SER A 168 13.61 17.30 10.06
C SER A 168 14.72 17.78 9.13
N GLY A 169 14.58 19.00 8.66
CA GLY A 169 15.59 19.64 7.84
C GLY A 169 15.92 18.86 6.58
N LEU A 170 17.21 18.66 6.33
CA LEU A 170 17.73 18.04 5.10
C LEU A 170 17.18 16.61 4.88
N GLU A 171 16.99 15.82 5.95
CA GLU A 171 16.49 14.46 5.80
C GLU A 171 15.04 14.44 5.34
N LEU A 172 14.22 15.34 5.87
CA LEU A 172 12.83 15.50 5.41
C LEU A 172 12.78 15.94 3.94
N SER A 173 13.66 16.87 3.52
CA SER A 173 13.76 17.29 2.12
C SER A 173 14.15 16.13 1.20
N ILE A 174 15.09 15.28 1.62
CA ILE A 174 15.47 14.07 0.87
C ILE A 174 14.29 13.10 0.75
N VAL A 175 13.59 12.83 1.85
CA VAL A 175 12.40 11.97 1.85
C VAL A 175 11.34 12.52 0.90
N ASN A 176 10.97 13.78 1.01
CA ASN A 176 9.99 14.42 0.15
C ASN A 176 10.38 14.34 -1.34
N GLY A 177 11.65 14.56 -1.66
CA GLY A 177 12.16 14.41 -3.02
C GLY A 177 12.09 12.97 -3.55
N LEU A 178 12.30 11.96 -2.70
CA LEU A 178 12.18 10.57 -3.09
C LEU A 178 10.72 10.14 -3.25
N LEU A 179 9.82 10.60 -2.39
CA LEU A 179 8.39 10.28 -2.46
C LEU A 179 7.73 10.74 -3.78
N GLN A 180 8.35 11.70 -4.47
CA GLN A 180 7.92 12.19 -5.78
C GLN A 180 8.51 11.41 -6.96
N GLN A 181 9.41 10.44 -6.71
CA GLN A 181 10.09 9.68 -7.75
C GLN A 181 9.58 8.25 -7.86
N ASP A 182 9.68 7.71 -9.08
CA ASP A 182 9.54 6.27 -9.33
C ASP A 182 10.83 5.55 -8.86
N PRO A 183 10.77 4.59 -7.95
CA PRO A 183 11.95 3.85 -7.47
C PRO A 183 12.78 3.19 -8.59
N LEU A 184 12.12 2.77 -9.68
CA LEU A 184 12.81 2.16 -10.83
C LEU A 184 13.61 3.16 -11.66
N LYS A 185 13.25 4.45 -11.57
CA LYS A 185 13.82 5.56 -12.34
C LYS A 185 14.42 6.66 -11.47
N ALA A 186 14.55 6.41 -10.16
CA ALA A 186 15.01 7.41 -9.21
C ALA A 186 16.36 8.00 -9.62
N ASN A 187 16.37 9.31 -9.80
CA ASN A 187 17.55 10.07 -10.23
C ASN A 187 18.15 10.84 -9.06
N LEU A 188 19.05 10.15 -8.33
CA LEU A 188 19.74 10.76 -7.20
C LEU A 188 20.70 11.91 -7.62
N THR A 189 21.16 11.93 -8.87
CA THR A 189 21.98 13.06 -9.36
C THR A 189 21.14 14.32 -9.42
N LYS A 190 19.97 14.26 -10.07
CA LYS A 190 19.04 15.39 -10.11
C LYS A 190 18.62 15.83 -8.70
N LEU A 191 18.28 14.89 -7.83
CA LEU A 191 17.91 15.21 -6.43
C LEU A 191 19.07 15.85 -5.66
N SER A 192 20.32 15.46 -5.94
CA SER A 192 21.53 16.07 -5.38
C SER A 192 21.68 17.54 -5.81
N GLU A 193 21.40 17.84 -7.09
CA GLU A 193 21.41 19.18 -7.65
C GLU A 193 20.29 20.03 -7.06
N ASP A 194 19.04 19.52 -7.05
CA ASP A 194 17.87 20.20 -6.53
C ASP A 194 18.02 20.58 -5.04
N LEU A 195 18.66 19.72 -4.24
CA LEU A 195 18.90 19.94 -2.82
C LEU A 195 20.23 20.65 -2.52
N SER A 196 21.06 20.94 -3.55
CA SER A 196 22.39 21.55 -3.43
C SER A 196 23.31 20.80 -2.46
N ILE A 197 23.30 19.46 -2.49
CA ILE A 197 24.16 18.61 -1.64
C ILE A 197 24.99 17.65 -2.50
N PRO A 198 26.24 17.33 -2.08
CA PRO A 198 27.08 16.39 -2.83
C PRO A 198 26.41 15.02 -2.99
N LEU A 199 26.44 14.45 -4.18
CA LEU A 199 25.80 13.15 -4.51
C LEU A 199 26.24 12.02 -3.55
N ARG A 200 27.52 12.00 -3.15
CA ARG A 200 28.04 11.03 -2.17
C ARG A 200 27.35 11.16 -0.81
N THR A 201 27.10 12.39 -0.36
CA THR A 201 26.39 12.68 0.89
C THR A 201 24.92 12.25 0.79
N LEU A 202 24.26 12.60 -0.34
CA LEU A 202 22.88 12.18 -0.59
C LEU A 202 22.75 10.66 -0.55
N ARG A 203 23.60 9.93 -1.28
CA ARG A 203 23.58 8.46 -1.31
C ARG A 203 23.68 7.85 0.09
N ARG A 204 24.66 8.31 0.89
CA ARG A 204 24.81 7.84 2.26
C ARG A 204 23.57 8.12 3.12
N LYS A 205 22.96 9.30 2.97
CA LYS A 205 21.72 9.63 3.73
C LYS A 205 20.53 8.79 3.27
N VAL A 206 20.35 8.58 1.98
CA VAL A 206 19.31 7.70 1.44
C VAL A 206 19.48 6.26 1.94
N ASP A 207 20.71 5.74 1.90
CA ASP A 207 21.03 4.40 2.44
C ASP A 207 20.64 4.30 3.92
N ASN A 208 20.96 5.32 4.72
CA ASN A 208 20.60 5.35 6.14
C ASN A 208 19.08 5.43 6.35
N LEU A 209 18.37 6.26 5.59
CA LEU A 209 16.91 6.40 5.69
C LEU A 209 16.21 5.08 5.38
N ILE A 210 16.68 4.36 4.38
CA ILE A 210 16.15 3.03 4.04
C ILE A 210 16.54 2.00 5.10
N HIS A 211 17.81 1.97 5.52
CA HIS A 211 18.29 1.04 6.54
C HIS A 211 17.54 1.20 7.86
N ASN A 212 17.24 2.44 8.26
CA ASN A 212 16.49 2.74 9.49
C ASN A 212 14.96 2.59 9.31
N GLY A 213 14.48 2.20 8.13
CA GLY A 213 13.07 2.01 7.86
C GLY A 213 12.25 3.29 7.83
N VAL A 214 12.89 4.42 7.54
CA VAL A 214 12.21 5.72 7.36
C VAL A 214 11.46 5.74 6.05
N ILE A 215 12.05 5.18 4.99
CA ILE A 215 11.43 5.03 3.66
C ILE A 215 11.53 3.58 3.18
N TYR A 216 10.56 3.17 2.36
CA TYR A 216 10.49 1.84 1.73
C TYR A 216 9.81 1.92 0.37
N GLU A 217 9.94 0.86 -0.43
CA GLU A 217 9.30 0.74 -1.74
C GLU A 217 8.03 -0.09 -1.61
N GLU A 218 6.99 0.25 -2.33
CA GLU A 218 5.73 -0.49 -2.35
C GLU A 218 5.14 -0.55 -3.75
N VAL A 219 4.54 -1.68 -4.09
CA VAL A 219 3.83 -1.91 -5.35
C VAL A 219 2.35 -1.63 -5.16
N SER A 220 1.75 -0.92 -6.11
CA SER A 220 0.31 -0.73 -6.21
C SER A 220 -0.27 -1.65 -7.28
N PHE A 221 -1.30 -2.39 -6.91
CA PHE A 221 -1.94 -3.39 -7.78
C PHE A 221 -3.30 -2.91 -8.27
N ASN A 222 -3.66 -3.39 -9.46
CA ASN A 222 -5.02 -3.39 -9.96
C ASN A 222 -5.52 -4.83 -10.04
N ALA A 223 -6.37 -5.22 -9.10
CA ALA A 223 -6.87 -6.59 -9.02
C ALA A 223 -7.70 -6.99 -10.23
N ASP A 224 -8.40 -6.04 -10.86
CA ASP A 224 -9.22 -6.31 -12.05
C ASP A 224 -8.38 -6.62 -13.29
N ARG A 225 -7.08 -6.32 -13.25
CA ARG A 225 -6.13 -6.54 -14.34
C ARG A 225 -5.15 -7.67 -14.07
N ALA A 226 -5.39 -8.46 -13.02
CA ALA A 226 -4.52 -9.58 -12.66
C ALA A 226 -4.56 -10.69 -13.74
N PRO A 227 -3.42 -11.02 -14.41
CA PRO A 227 -3.42 -11.95 -15.53
C PRO A 227 -3.60 -13.40 -15.06
N GLY A 228 -4.82 -13.93 -15.22
CA GLY A 228 -5.14 -15.33 -14.88
C GLY A 228 -5.05 -15.67 -13.40
N THR A 229 -5.28 -14.68 -12.55
CA THR A 229 -5.33 -14.85 -11.09
C THR A 229 -6.36 -13.90 -10.48
N ILE A 230 -6.86 -14.24 -9.30
CA ILE A 230 -7.75 -13.41 -8.52
C ILE A 230 -6.91 -12.80 -7.39
N ILE A 231 -7.00 -11.49 -7.22
CA ILE A 231 -6.40 -10.80 -6.07
C ILE A 231 -7.45 -10.67 -4.97
N VAL A 232 -7.05 -11.08 -3.79
CA VAL A 232 -7.89 -11.07 -2.60
C VAL A 232 -7.26 -10.14 -1.57
N TYR A 233 -8.04 -9.20 -1.08
CA TYR A 233 -7.66 -8.32 0.01
C TYR A 233 -8.28 -8.85 1.31
N ILE A 234 -7.46 -9.06 2.32
CA ILE A 234 -7.92 -9.44 3.66
C ILE A 234 -7.62 -8.30 4.61
N ILE A 235 -8.63 -7.86 5.33
CA ILE A 235 -8.51 -6.82 6.35
C ILE A 235 -8.82 -7.47 7.69
N MET A 236 -7.89 -7.38 8.64
CA MET A 236 -8.02 -7.96 9.97
C MET A 236 -7.75 -6.90 11.04
N LEU A 237 -8.57 -6.81 12.08
CA LEU A 237 -8.34 -5.89 13.19
C LEU A 237 -7.03 -6.22 13.93
N SER A 238 -6.23 -5.20 14.23
CA SER A 238 -4.92 -5.35 14.92
C SER A 238 -5.04 -5.89 16.35
N SER A 239 -6.21 -5.79 16.99
CA SER A 239 -6.47 -6.48 18.26
C SER A 239 -6.24 -8.00 18.17
N TYR A 240 -6.25 -8.54 16.97
CA TYR A 240 -5.99 -9.94 16.65
C TYR A 240 -4.56 -10.20 16.14
N ASN A 241 -3.66 -9.23 16.21
CA ASN A 241 -2.25 -9.39 15.78
C ASN A 241 -1.52 -10.52 16.51
N LYS A 242 -2.02 -10.97 17.67
CA LYS A 242 -1.53 -12.19 18.34
C LYS A 242 -1.58 -13.44 17.44
N TYR A 243 -2.46 -13.46 16.45
CA TYR A 243 -2.59 -14.55 15.48
C TYR A 243 -1.71 -14.38 14.25
N LEU A 244 -1.12 -13.20 14.07
CA LEU A 244 -0.28 -12.89 12.92
C LEU A 244 0.88 -13.89 12.72
N PRO A 245 1.64 -14.30 13.75
CA PRO A 245 2.70 -15.30 13.57
C PRO A 245 2.16 -16.60 12.98
N ARG A 246 0.95 -17.03 13.37
CA ARG A 246 0.31 -18.24 12.86
C ARG A 246 -0.06 -18.10 11.39
N ILE A 247 -0.63 -16.94 10.98
CA ILE A 247 -0.95 -16.64 9.57
C ILE A 247 0.33 -16.68 8.72
N LEU A 248 1.41 -16.07 9.20
CA LEU A 248 2.66 -15.98 8.46
C LEU A 248 3.45 -17.30 8.42
N GLN A 249 3.17 -18.22 9.32
CA GLN A 249 3.76 -19.56 9.37
C GLN A 249 2.93 -20.60 8.61
N ASP A 250 1.70 -20.29 8.28
CA ASP A 250 0.85 -21.17 7.47
C ASP A 250 1.36 -21.20 6.03
N LYS A 251 1.86 -22.37 5.60
CA LYS A 251 2.49 -22.53 4.28
C LYS A 251 1.53 -22.26 3.12
N PHE A 252 0.24 -22.56 3.29
CA PHE A 252 -0.76 -22.28 2.26
C PHE A 252 -0.97 -20.79 2.09
N LEU A 253 -1.16 -20.05 3.20
CA LEU A 253 -1.34 -18.61 3.20
C LEU A 253 -0.06 -17.87 2.80
N GLU A 254 1.11 -18.29 3.32
CA GLU A 254 2.41 -17.72 2.96
C GLU A 254 2.67 -17.78 1.46
N ASN A 255 2.41 -18.92 0.83
CA ASN A 255 2.61 -19.11 -0.61
C ASN A 255 1.72 -18.21 -1.47
N ARG A 256 0.54 -17.84 -0.96
CA ARG A 256 -0.41 -16.98 -1.66
C ARG A 256 -0.30 -15.51 -1.30
N MET A 257 0.45 -15.17 -0.27
CA MET A 257 0.63 -13.79 0.17
C MET A 257 1.52 -13.03 -0.81
N LEU A 258 1.01 -11.90 -1.30
CA LEU A 258 1.76 -10.93 -2.12
C LEU A 258 2.25 -9.76 -1.28
N LEU A 259 1.43 -9.29 -0.35
CA LEU A 259 1.74 -8.15 0.50
C LEU A 259 1.11 -8.40 1.89
N TYR A 260 1.85 -7.99 2.92
CA TYR A 260 1.33 -7.80 4.25
C TYR A 260 1.69 -6.40 4.75
N LYS A 261 0.72 -5.70 5.35
CA LYS A 261 0.94 -4.40 5.95
C LYS A 261 0.21 -4.32 7.29
N ASN A 262 0.95 -3.97 8.35
CA ASN A 262 0.37 -3.68 9.63
C ASN A 262 0.09 -2.17 9.73
N LEU A 263 -1.18 -1.82 9.76
CA LEU A 263 -1.67 -0.47 10.02
C LEU A 263 -2.15 -0.46 11.47
N SER A 264 -1.97 0.62 12.22
CA SER A 264 -2.14 0.70 13.69
C SER A 264 -3.30 -0.10 14.30
N ARG A 265 -4.44 -0.15 13.63
CA ARG A 265 -5.64 -0.91 14.06
C ARG A 265 -6.03 -2.05 13.13
N PHE A 266 -5.32 -2.21 12.00
CA PHE A 266 -5.61 -3.23 11.00
C PHE A 266 -4.34 -3.86 10.48
N SER A 267 -4.44 -5.14 10.20
CA SER A 267 -3.51 -5.84 9.33
C SER A 267 -4.18 -6.04 7.97
N PHE A 268 -3.45 -5.71 6.93
CA PHE A 268 -3.91 -5.76 5.57
C PHE A 268 -3.05 -6.75 4.79
N PHE A 269 -3.69 -7.71 4.14
CA PHE A 269 -3.01 -8.71 3.34
C PHE A 269 -3.52 -8.62 1.90
N ILE A 270 -2.61 -8.75 0.96
CA ILE A 270 -2.95 -8.98 -0.44
C ILE A 270 -2.51 -10.39 -0.78
N MET A 271 -3.48 -11.19 -1.19
CA MET A 271 -3.30 -12.60 -1.52
C MET A 271 -3.60 -12.81 -3.01
N HIS A 272 -3.11 -13.88 -3.59
CA HIS A 272 -3.51 -14.32 -4.92
C HIS A 272 -4.14 -15.70 -4.88
N ALA A 273 -5.13 -15.93 -5.74
CA ALA A 273 -5.80 -17.20 -5.93
C ALA A 273 -5.92 -17.50 -7.44
N ALA A 274 -5.82 -18.76 -7.84
CA ALA A 274 -5.99 -19.16 -9.24
C ALA A 274 -7.46 -19.19 -9.65
N ASN A 275 -8.37 -19.42 -8.70
CA ASN A 275 -9.81 -19.54 -8.92
C ASN A 275 -10.59 -19.25 -7.63
N PHE A 276 -11.90 -19.20 -7.71
CA PHE A 276 -12.75 -18.91 -6.55
C PHE A 276 -12.73 -20.01 -5.47
N ALA A 277 -12.44 -21.27 -5.79
CA ALA A 277 -12.27 -22.28 -4.77
C ALA A 277 -11.06 -21.98 -3.86
N GLU A 278 -9.95 -21.52 -4.45
CA GLU A 278 -8.80 -21.06 -3.66
C GLU A 278 -9.09 -19.76 -2.87
N VAL A 279 -9.98 -18.89 -3.35
CA VAL A 279 -10.46 -17.74 -2.55
C VAL A 279 -11.20 -18.23 -1.30
N ASP A 280 -12.07 -19.22 -1.46
CA ASP A 280 -12.81 -19.83 -0.34
C ASP A 280 -11.86 -20.51 0.66
N GLU A 281 -10.81 -21.20 0.18
CA GLU A 281 -9.77 -21.81 1.03
C GLU A 281 -8.96 -20.76 1.80
N ILE A 282 -8.60 -19.64 1.14
CA ILE A 282 -7.92 -18.51 1.80
C ILE A 282 -8.82 -17.93 2.89
N GLU A 283 -10.10 -17.69 2.59
CA GLU A 283 -11.06 -17.16 3.55
C GLU A 283 -11.22 -18.10 4.75
N GLU A 284 -11.33 -19.43 4.51
CA GLU A 284 -11.42 -20.42 5.57
C GLU A 284 -10.19 -20.44 6.45
N GLY A 285 -8.98 -20.44 5.87
CA GLY A 285 -7.73 -20.38 6.61
C GLY A 285 -7.63 -19.15 7.51
N PHE A 286 -8.11 -17.98 7.05
CA PHE A 286 -8.19 -16.80 7.91
C PHE A 286 -9.28 -16.92 8.98
N ARG A 287 -10.43 -17.52 8.66
CA ARG A 287 -11.54 -17.73 9.60
C ARG A 287 -11.16 -18.65 10.75
N GLU A 288 -10.44 -19.72 10.48
CA GLU A 288 -9.93 -20.62 11.52
C GLU A 288 -8.98 -19.92 12.50
N ILE A 289 -8.20 -18.94 12.00
CA ILE A 289 -7.25 -18.19 12.80
C ILE A 289 -7.93 -17.01 13.49
N ASN A 290 -8.80 -16.30 12.77
CA ASN A 290 -9.51 -15.12 13.26
C ASN A 290 -10.88 -14.96 12.57
N PRO A 291 -12.00 -15.15 13.28
CA PRO A 291 -13.33 -15.01 12.71
C PRO A 291 -13.70 -13.56 12.34
N HIS A 292 -12.96 -12.56 12.85
CA HIS A 292 -13.23 -11.13 12.60
C HIS A 292 -12.28 -10.58 11.54
N HIS A 293 -12.53 -10.93 10.28
CA HIS A 293 -11.84 -10.41 9.13
C HIS A 293 -12.83 -10.10 8.01
N TRP A 294 -12.41 -9.23 7.11
CA TRP A 294 -13.14 -8.91 5.88
C TRP A 294 -12.35 -9.38 4.68
N VAL A 295 -13.02 -10.03 3.78
CA VAL A 295 -12.46 -10.48 2.51
C VAL A 295 -13.01 -9.60 1.40
N ALA A 296 -12.13 -9.04 0.59
CA ALA A 296 -12.51 -8.29 -0.59
C ALA A 296 -11.81 -8.89 -1.81
N HIS A 297 -12.55 -9.01 -2.89
CA HIS A 297 -12.01 -9.36 -4.19
C HIS A 297 -12.48 -8.32 -5.21
N ARG A 298 -11.78 -8.21 -6.33
CA ARG A 298 -11.94 -7.16 -7.32
C ARG A 298 -11.64 -5.78 -6.75
N GLY A 299 -10.89 -5.03 -7.45
CA GLY A 299 -10.57 -3.67 -7.07
C GLY A 299 -9.14 -3.30 -7.43
N GLY A 300 -8.74 -2.13 -7.02
CA GLY A 300 -7.44 -1.58 -7.31
C GLY A 300 -6.93 -0.62 -6.26
N SER A 301 -5.64 -0.35 -6.32
CA SER A 301 -4.97 0.68 -5.53
C SER A 301 -4.50 1.78 -6.48
N TYR A 302 -4.98 2.99 -6.26
CA TYR A 302 -4.71 4.17 -7.08
C TYR A 302 -3.92 5.18 -6.26
N ASN A 303 -2.70 5.49 -6.69
CA ASN A 303 -1.84 6.47 -6.03
C ASN A 303 -2.05 7.84 -6.66
N ASN A 304 -2.15 8.86 -5.80
CA ASN A 304 -2.24 10.23 -6.23
C ASN A 304 -0.87 10.74 -6.73
N PRO A 305 -0.72 11.11 -8.02
CA PRO A 305 0.52 11.69 -8.53
C PRO A 305 0.74 13.14 -8.06
N TYR A 306 -0.29 13.82 -7.57
CA TYR A 306 -0.27 15.22 -7.14
C TYR A 306 -0.09 15.38 -5.63
N ILE A 307 0.20 14.31 -4.89
CA ILE A 307 0.37 14.35 -3.43
C ILE A 307 1.42 15.37 -3.00
N LYS A 308 1.13 16.17 -1.98
CA LYS A 308 2.05 17.14 -1.38
C LYS A 308 2.31 16.78 0.08
N TYR A 309 3.55 16.50 0.40
CA TYR A 309 4.01 16.18 1.75
C TYR A 309 4.52 17.41 2.53
N SER A 310 4.25 18.63 2.04
CA SER A 310 4.70 19.88 2.65
C SER A 310 3.70 20.45 3.65
N ASN A 311 4.23 21.18 4.63
CA ASN A 311 3.42 22.03 5.51
C ASN A 311 2.84 23.20 4.72
N SER A 312 1.53 23.24 4.55
CA SER A 312 0.83 24.44 4.04
C SER A 312 0.76 25.58 5.10
N GLN A 313 1.55 25.52 6.17
CA GLN A 313 1.57 26.59 7.18
C GLN A 313 2.63 27.68 6.90
N GLY A 314 3.32 27.63 5.73
CA GLY A 314 4.38 28.58 5.40
C GLY A 314 4.07 29.54 4.25
N ASP A 315 2.92 29.42 3.57
CA ASP A 315 2.54 30.33 2.48
C ASP A 315 1.24 31.06 2.83
N THR A 316 1.35 31.99 3.80
CA THR A 316 0.42 33.14 3.96
C THR A 316 1.21 34.43 4.09
#